data_f5eb618bf19259cf7b19c8fb7b379e18
#
_entry.id   f5eb618bf19259cf7b19c8fb7b379e18
#
_cell.length_a   1.000
_cell.length_b   1.000
_cell.length_c   1.000
_cell.angle_alpha   90.00
_cell.angle_beta   90.00
_cell.angle_gamma   90.00
#
_symmetry.space_group_name_H-M   'P 1'
#
loop_
_entity.id
_entity.type
_entity.pdbx_description
1 polymer ?
#
loop_
_entity_poly.entity_id
_entity_poly.type
_entity_poly.pdbx_seq_one_letter_code
_entity_poly.pdbx_strand_id
1 'polypeptide(L)'
;MNAVDTNVLLYACDKSDVRRHAIARNVIAQTEGGVLVWQVAAEFVAAARRLEVRGFTREIAWARLKNFLRVYRLVLPSRPVLDHAHRLHAEQQWSFWDALIVGACLEAGVTRLYSEDLPGRKPPQPLEIINPFA
;
A
#
# COMPACT_ATOMS: atom_id res chain seq x y z
N MET A 1 -13.37 -1.61 5.24
CA MET A 1 -12.11 -0.90 5.56
C MET A 1 -11.17 -1.03 4.38
N ASN A 2 -10.53 0.05 4.00
CA ASN A 2 -9.69 0.12 2.80
C ASN A 2 -8.22 0.25 3.17
N ALA A 3 -7.35 -0.16 2.24
CA ALA A 3 -5.91 0.03 2.33
C ALA A 3 -5.36 0.44 0.96
N VAL A 4 -4.18 1.03 0.95
CA VAL A 4 -3.47 1.42 -0.27
C VAL A 4 -2.07 0.81 -0.26
N ASP A 5 -1.60 0.46 -1.45
CA ASP A 5 -0.23 -0.02 -1.64
C ASP A 5 0.72 1.16 -1.91
N THR A 6 2.00 0.88 -1.86
CA THR A 6 3.07 1.86 -1.99
C THR A 6 2.96 2.71 -3.26
N ASN A 7 2.63 2.09 -4.40
CA ASN A 7 2.52 2.82 -5.67
C ASN A 7 1.48 3.92 -5.63
N VAL A 8 0.36 3.72 -4.94
CA VAL A 8 -0.67 4.77 -4.80
C VAL A 8 -0.09 5.98 -4.06
N LEU A 9 0.64 5.75 -2.98
CA LEU A 9 1.28 6.82 -2.21
C LEU A 9 2.34 7.57 -3.05
N LEU A 10 3.15 6.82 -3.80
CA LEU A 10 4.18 7.42 -4.65
C LEU A 10 3.58 8.27 -5.76
N TYR A 11 2.57 7.78 -6.46
CA TYR A 11 1.91 8.56 -7.50
C TYR A 11 1.23 9.82 -6.94
N ALA A 12 0.73 9.76 -5.72
CA ALA A 12 0.16 10.93 -5.06
C ALA A 12 1.20 12.04 -4.80
N CYS A 13 2.49 11.68 -4.79
CA CYS A 13 3.60 12.61 -4.61
C CYS A 13 4.30 12.96 -5.92
N ASP A 14 4.07 12.22 -6.98
CA ASP A 14 4.77 12.36 -8.27
C ASP A 14 3.86 13.02 -9.30
N LYS A 15 4.12 14.31 -9.54
CA LYS A 15 3.34 15.11 -10.50
C LYS A 15 3.73 14.86 -11.95
N SER A 16 4.79 14.10 -12.21
CA SER A 16 5.28 13.87 -13.59
C SER A 16 4.32 13.00 -14.41
N ASP A 17 3.58 12.11 -13.76
CA ASP A 17 2.51 11.33 -14.39
C ASP A 17 1.17 11.94 -13.98
N VAL A 18 0.67 12.84 -14.81
CA VAL A 18 -0.52 13.65 -14.50
C VAL A 18 -1.75 12.77 -14.24
N ARG A 19 -1.94 11.74 -15.05
CA ARG A 19 -3.10 10.86 -14.93
C ARG A 19 -3.04 10.05 -13.63
N ARG A 20 -1.93 9.38 -13.37
CA ARG A 20 -1.78 8.56 -12.16
C ARG A 20 -1.79 9.41 -10.90
N HIS A 21 -1.18 10.59 -10.96
CA HIS A 21 -1.18 11.52 -9.83
C HIS A 21 -2.59 11.91 -9.42
N ALA A 22 -3.43 12.29 -10.38
CA ALA A 22 -4.82 12.67 -10.11
C ALA A 22 -5.63 11.50 -9.54
N ILE A 23 -5.48 10.31 -10.12
CA ILE A 23 -6.17 9.10 -9.66
C ILE A 23 -5.73 8.74 -8.23
N ALA A 24 -4.42 8.75 -7.97
CA ALA A 24 -3.89 8.41 -6.65
C ALA A 24 -4.40 9.36 -5.57
N ARG A 25 -4.42 10.66 -5.84
CA ARG A 25 -4.95 11.65 -4.90
C ARG A 25 -6.43 11.40 -4.60
N ASN A 26 -7.19 11.04 -5.62
CA ASN A 26 -8.60 10.72 -5.45
C ASN A 26 -8.79 9.45 -4.62
N VAL A 27 -7.99 8.43 -4.85
CA VAL A 27 -8.02 7.19 -4.04
C VAL A 27 -7.73 7.49 -2.58
N ILE A 28 -6.73 8.31 -2.29
CA ILE A 28 -6.40 8.69 -0.91
C ILE A 28 -7.56 9.43 -0.27
N ALA A 29 -8.18 10.37 -0.97
CA ALA A 29 -9.33 11.10 -0.45
C ALA A 29 -10.51 10.17 -0.13
N GLN A 30 -10.71 9.12 -0.93
CA GLN A 30 -11.81 8.17 -0.74
C GLN A 30 -11.52 7.12 0.33
N THR A 31 -10.25 6.91 0.69
CA THR A 31 -9.84 5.85 1.62
C THR A 31 -9.43 6.37 3.00
N GLU A 32 -9.67 7.65 3.28
CA GLU A 32 -9.40 8.22 4.61
C GLU A 32 -10.07 7.40 5.70
N GLY A 33 -9.36 7.19 6.80
CA GLY A 33 -9.84 6.35 7.89
C GLY A 33 -9.57 4.87 7.69
N GLY A 34 -9.01 4.47 6.56
CA GLY A 34 -8.56 3.11 6.31
C GLY A 34 -7.25 2.80 7.02
N VAL A 35 -6.53 1.80 6.52
CA VAL A 35 -5.28 1.35 7.14
C VAL A 35 -4.09 1.53 6.22
N LEU A 36 -2.94 1.76 6.83
CA LEU A 36 -1.64 1.75 6.18
C LEU A 36 -0.83 0.61 6.80
N VAL A 37 -0.43 -0.33 5.95
CA VAL A 37 0.38 -1.47 6.39
C VAL A 37 1.81 -1.01 6.66
N TRP A 38 2.41 -1.46 7.77
CA TRP A 38 3.79 -1.12 8.14
C TRP A 38 4.77 -1.26 6.98
N GLN A 39 4.72 -2.39 6.27
CA GLN A 39 5.61 -2.63 5.14
C GLN A 39 5.44 -1.59 4.05
N VAL A 40 4.20 -1.19 3.76
CA VAL A 40 3.91 -0.16 2.76
C VAL A 40 4.51 1.18 3.20
N ALA A 41 4.39 1.54 4.48
CA ALA A 41 5.01 2.76 5.00
C ALA A 41 6.54 2.74 4.82
N ALA A 42 7.18 1.61 5.13
CA ALA A 42 8.62 1.46 4.96
C ALA A 42 9.04 1.51 3.49
N GLU A 43 8.31 0.82 2.62
CA GLU A 43 8.58 0.81 1.19
C GLU A 43 8.40 2.19 0.57
N PHE A 44 7.43 2.97 1.04
CA PHE A 44 7.22 4.33 0.55
C PHE A 44 8.48 5.18 0.74
N VAL A 45 9.05 5.18 1.95
CA VAL A 45 10.26 5.97 2.23
C VAL A 45 11.43 5.46 1.39
N ALA A 46 11.62 4.15 1.31
CA ALA A 46 12.69 3.57 0.52
C ALA A 46 12.56 3.89 -0.97
N ALA A 47 11.36 3.77 -1.52
CA ALA A 47 11.12 3.99 -2.95
C ALA A 47 11.09 5.47 -3.34
N ALA A 48 10.79 6.36 -2.38
CA ALA A 48 10.70 7.79 -2.65
C ALA A 48 12.02 8.40 -3.12
N ARG A 49 13.17 7.75 -2.84
CA ARG A 49 14.48 8.20 -3.34
C ARG A 49 14.52 8.28 -4.87
N ARG A 50 13.68 7.53 -5.57
CA ARG A 50 13.59 7.61 -7.04
C ARG A 50 13.08 8.97 -7.51
N LEU A 51 12.44 9.73 -6.63
CA LEU A 51 11.90 11.05 -6.93
C LEU A 51 12.86 12.17 -6.51
N GLU A 52 14.01 11.86 -5.91
CA GLU A 52 15.00 12.84 -5.47
C GLU A 52 15.46 13.76 -6.61
N VAL A 53 15.64 13.21 -7.81
CA VAL A 53 16.06 13.98 -8.99
C VAL A 53 15.02 15.04 -9.38
N ARG A 54 13.79 14.93 -8.89
CA ARG A 54 12.70 15.89 -9.14
C ARG A 54 12.45 16.79 -7.92
N GLY A 55 13.38 16.84 -6.99
CA GLY A 55 13.28 17.68 -5.81
C GLY A 55 12.54 17.06 -4.64
N PHE A 56 12.13 15.80 -4.72
CA PHE A 56 11.47 15.09 -3.62
C PHE A 56 12.52 14.53 -2.67
N THR A 57 12.96 15.37 -1.73
CA THR A 57 14.05 15.03 -0.83
C THR A 57 13.62 13.98 0.21
N ARG A 58 14.63 13.43 0.90
CA ARG A 58 14.39 12.49 2.01
C ARG A 58 13.52 13.12 3.10
N GLU A 59 13.76 14.37 3.43
CA GLU A 59 12.99 15.11 4.44
C GLU A 59 11.53 15.28 4.02
N ILE A 60 11.30 15.55 2.74
CA ILE A 60 9.93 15.66 2.18
C ILE A 60 9.25 14.30 2.25
N ALA A 61 9.95 13.21 1.91
CA ALA A 61 9.38 11.87 1.98
C ALA A 61 8.89 11.53 3.39
N TRP A 62 9.71 11.79 4.40
CA TRP A 62 9.31 11.57 5.80
C TRP A 62 8.13 12.45 6.21
N ALA A 63 8.12 13.72 5.79
CA ALA A 63 7.01 14.62 6.10
C ALA A 63 5.70 14.12 5.45
N ARG A 64 5.77 13.63 4.21
CA ARG A 64 4.60 13.07 3.53
C ARG A 64 4.12 11.80 4.20
N LEU A 65 5.04 10.93 4.63
CA LEU A 65 4.65 9.73 5.39
C LEU A 65 3.91 10.10 6.67
N LYS A 66 4.38 11.09 7.40
CA LYS A 66 3.70 11.55 8.63
C LYS A 66 2.30 12.05 8.33
N ASN A 67 2.09 12.72 7.19
CA ASN A 67 0.77 13.12 6.77
C ASN A 67 -0.13 11.92 6.47
N PHE A 68 0.37 10.91 5.78
CA PHE A 68 -0.39 9.69 5.54
C PHE A 68 -0.75 8.98 6.85
N LEU A 69 0.14 9.00 7.83
CA LEU A 69 -0.12 8.42 9.15
C LEU A 69 -1.20 9.15 9.96
N ARG A 70 -1.56 10.37 9.57
CA ARG A 70 -2.72 11.08 10.14
C ARG A 70 -4.03 10.68 9.48
N VAL A 71 -3.95 10.20 8.24
CA VAL A 71 -5.11 9.82 7.43
C VAL A 71 -5.47 8.35 7.65
N TYR A 72 -4.47 7.50 7.82
CA TYR A 72 -4.63 6.06 7.94
C TYR A 72 -4.19 5.55 9.31
N ARG A 73 -4.84 4.48 9.77
CA ARG A 73 -4.39 3.75 10.95
C ARG A 73 -3.25 2.80 10.54
N LEU A 74 -2.13 2.88 11.24
CA LEU A 74 -0.97 2.01 10.97
C LEU A 74 -1.24 0.60 11.47
N VAL A 75 -1.04 -0.39 10.59
CA VAL A 75 -1.13 -1.81 10.94
C VAL A 75 0.27 -2.36 11.14
N LEU A 76 0.56 -2.80 12.37
CA LEU A 76 1.87 -3.30 12.74
C LEU A 76 2.07 -4.76 12.33
N PRO A 77 3.32 -5.18 12.06
CA PRO A 77 3.61 -6.58 11.83
C PRO A 77 3.36 -7.39 13.11
N SER A 78 2.87 -8.62 12.94
CA SER A 78 2.50 -9.47 14.06
C SER A 78 2.59 -10.94 13.67
N ARG A 79 2.50 -11.83 14.65
CA ARG A 79 2.47 -13.26 14.36
C ARG A 79 1.27 -13.66 13.49
N PRO A 80 0.04 -13.20 13.75
CA PRO A 80 -1.09 -13.52 12.86
C PRO A 80 -0.86 -13.09 11.42
N VAL A 81 -0.18 -11.96 11.18
CA VAL A 81 0.20 -11.55 9.82
C VAL A 81 1.10 -12.58 9.17
N LEU A 82 2.09 -13.09 9.90
CA LEU A 82 2.97 -14.15 9.39
C LEU A 82 2.21 -15.45 9.11
N ASP A 83 1.24 -15.80 9.92
CA ASP A 83 0.42 -16.98 9.71
C ASP A 83 -0.40 -16.87 8.42
N HIS A 84 -1.00 -15.71 8.16
CA HIS A 84 -1.66 -15.44 6.88
C HIS A 84 -0.67 -15.53 5.70
N ALA A 85 0.49 -14.88 5.85
CA ALA A 85 1.51 -14.87 4.82
C ALA A 85 2.02 -16.28 4.51
N HIS A 86 2.18 -17.11 5.53
CA HIS A 86 2.60 -18.49 5.36
C HIS A 86 1.63 -19.27 4.45
N ARG A 87 0.33 -19.15 4.71
CA ARG A 87 -0.67 -19.83 3.87
C ARG A 87 -0.63 -19.34 2.42
N LEU A 88 -0.52 -18.03 2.22
CA LEU A 88 -0.49 -17.44 0.88
C LEU A 88 0.79 -17.83 0.13
N HIS A 89 1.93 -17.75 0.81
CA HIS A 89 3.23 -18.01 0.19
C HIS A 89 3.45 -19.50 -0.05
N ALA A 90 3.26 -20.33 0.96
CA ALA A 90 3.57 -21.76 0.88
C ALA A 90 2.51 -22.58 0.14
N GLU A 91 1.22 -22.22 0.29
CA GLU A 91 0.12 -23.01 -0.26
C GLU A 91 -0.44 -22.44 -1.57
N GLN A 92 -0.41 -21.12 -1.75
CA GLN A 92 -0.98 -20.46 -2.91
C GLN A 92 0.05 -19.78 -3.80
N GLN A 93 1.33 -19.93 -3.49
CA GLN A 93 2.45 -19.50 -4.32
C GLN A 93 2.50 -17.98 -4.59
N TRP A 94 2.02 -17.17 -3.64
CA TRP A 94 2.23 -15.75 -3.69
C TRP A 94 3.71 -15.44 -3.43
N SER A 95 4.22 -14.34 -4.01
CA SER A 95 5.56 -13.89 -3.59
C SER A 95 5.55 -13.58 -2.10
N PHE A 96 6.69 -13.71 -1.44
CA PHE A 96 6.75 -13.52 0.02
C PHE A 96 6.32 -12.13 0.45
N TRP A 97 6.83 -11.09 -0.22
CA TRP A 97 6.54 -9.71 0.16
C TRP A 97 5.08 -9.33 -0.11
N ASP A 98 4.52 -9.82 -1.21
CA ASP A 98 3.09 -9.63 -1.51
C ASP A 98 2.23 -10.39 -0.49
N ALA A 99 2.64 -11.59 -0.10
CA ALA A 99 1.96 -12.37 0.91
C ALA A 99 1.91 -11.64 2.26
N LEU A 100 2.98 -10.93 2.62
CA LEU A 100 3.01 -10.13 3.85
C LEU A 100 2.03 -8.98 3.81
N ILE A 101 1.97 -8.25 2.69
CA ILE A 101 1.04 -7.13 2.55
C ILE A 101 -0.40 -7.61 2.61
N VAL A 102 -0.72 -8.65 1.85
CA VAL A 102 -2.07 -9.22 1.82
C VAL A 102 -2.42 -9.82 3.18
N GLY A 103 -1.46 -10.51 3.83
CA GLY A 103 -1.65 -11.05 5.16
C GLY A 103 -1.98 -10.00 6.21
N ALA A 104 -1.30 -8.85 6.15
CA ALA A 104 -1.59 -7.73 7.03
C ALA A 104 -2.98 -7.15 6.78
N CYS A 105 -3.38 -7.05 5.51
CA CYS A 105 -4.73 -6.60 5.15
C CYS A 105 -5.81 -7.56 5.70
N LEU A 106 -5.60 -8.85 5.56
CA LEU A 106 -6.54 -9.85 6.07
C LEU A 106 -6.66 -9.75 7.61
N GLU A 107 -5.54 -9.62 8.30
CA GLU A 107 -5.54 -9.50 9.76
C GLU A 107 -6.25 -8.23 10.24
N ALA A 108 -6.10 -7.15 9.50
CA ALA A 108 -6.72 -5.86 9.86
C ALA A 108 -8.20 -5.76 9.46
N GLY A 109 -8.74 -6.76 8.77
CA GLY A 109 -10.13 -6.72 8.31
C GLY A 109 -10.35 -5.83 7.09
N VAL A 110 -9.32 -5.62 6.28
CA VAL A 110 -9.42 -4.84 5.04
C VAL A 110 -10.24 -5.62 4.02
N THR A 111 -11.17 -4.93 3.36
CA THR A 111 -11.99 -5.50 2.29
C THR A 111 -11.56 -5.05 0.90
N ARG A 112 -10.85 -3.92 0.79
CA ARG A 112 -10.33 -3.41 -0.49
C ARG A 112 -8.92 -2.91 -0.33
N LEU A 113 -8.02 -3.45 -1.14
CA LEU A 113 -6.63 -3.00 -1.25
C LEU A 113 -6.42 -2.42 -2.65
N TYR A 114 -6.08 -1.14 -2.72
CA TYR A 114 -5.79 -0.46 -3.98
C TYR A 114 -4.32 -0.60 -4.31
N SER A 115 -4.02 -1.23 -5.45
CA SER A 115 -2.65 -1.50 -5.88
C SER A 115 -2.58 -1.64 -7.40
N GLU A 116 -1.53 -1.13 -8.01
CA GLU A 116 -1.23 -1.34 -9.42
C GLU A 116 -0.45 -2.64 -9.66
N ASP A 117 0.45 -2.98 -8.74
CA ASP A 117 1.49 -3.98 -8.97
C ASP A 117 1.16 -5.38 -8.46
N LEU A 118 0.19 -5.51 -7.58
CA LEU A 118 -0.14 -6.84 -7.08
C LEU A 118 -0.74 -7.69 -8.20
N PRO A 119 -0.30 -8.94 -8.30
CA PRO A 119 -0.71 -9.78 -9.42
C PRO A 119 -2.22 -10.00 -9.44
N GLY A 120 -2.74 -10.31 -10.65
CA GLY A 120 -4.16 -10.62 -10.83
C GLY A 120 -4.63 -11.90 -10.16
N ARG A 121 -3.95 -12.35 -9.11
CA ARG A 121 -4.36 -13.47 -8.30
C ARG A 121 -5.54 -13.07 -7.42
N LYS A 122 -6.44 -14.00 -7.24
CA LYS A 122 -7.59 -13.78 -6.38
C LYS A 122 -7.17 -13.94 -4.92
N PRO A 123 -7.24 -12.87 -4.12
CA PRO A 123 -6.95 -12.99 -2.69
C PRO A 123 -8.07 -13.72 -1.96
N PRO A 124 -7.80 -14.23 -0.73
CA PRO A 124 -8.85 -14.81 0.10
C PRO A 124 -9.96 -13.78 0.38
N GLN A 125 -11.20 -14.23 0.28
CA GLN A 125 -12.33 -13.37 0.60
C GLN A 125 -12.33 -13.03 2.10
N PRO A 126 -12.83 -11.85 2.48
CA PRO A 126 -13.57 -10.89 1.65
C PRO A 126 -12.71 -9.84 0.97
N LEU A 127 -11.39 -10.00 0.95
CA LEU A 127 -10.49 -9.00 0.38
C LEU A 127 -10.58 -8.95 -1.16
N GLU A 128 -10.71 -7.75 -1.70
CA GLU A 128 -10.54 -7.46 -3.12
C GLU A 128 -9.28 -6.64 -3.33
N ILE A 129 -8.57 -6.91 -4.42
CA ILE A 129 -7.44 -6.09 -4.87
C ILE A 129 -7.89 -5.35 -6.11
N ILE A 130 -7.81 -4.02 -6.07
CA ILE A 130 -8.31 -3.14 -7.14
C ILE A 130 -7.16 -2.32 -7.70
N ASN A 131 -6.97 -2.38 -9.02
CA ASN A 131 -6.05 -1.46 -9.70
C ASN A 131 -6.82 -0.21 -10.11
N PRO A 132 -6.62 0.93 -9.41
CA PRO A 132 -7.37 2.14 -9.73
C PRO A 132 -6.86 2.83 -11.00
N PHE A 133 -5.72 2.41 -11.51
CA PHE A 133 -5.07 3.03 -12.69
C PHE A 133 -5.40 2.31 -14.00
N ALA A 134 -6.08 1.18 -13.92
CA ALA A 134 -6.46 0.39 -15.10
C ALA A 134 -7.46 1.14 -16.01
#